data_d30e55c217ea17b4316e9867f74b5315
#
_entry.id   d30e55c217ea17b4316e9867f74b5315
#
_cell.length_a   1.000
_cell.length_b   1.000
_cell.length_c   1.000
_cell.angle_alpha   90.00
_cell.angle_beta   90.00
_cell.angle_gamma   90.00
#
_symmetry.space_group_name_H-M   'P 1'
#
loop_
_entity.id
_entity.type
_entity.pdbx_description
1 polymer ?
#
loop_
_entity_poly.entity_id
_entity_poly.type
_entity_poly.pdbx_seq_one_letter_code
_entity_poly.pdbx_strand_id
1 'polypeptide(L)'
;MNLSFLMEKRHSYFISMILLWTSFSLVSQSSCAQNQEKIICNGIPWFDDQGKIVNAHGACIVEDAGRYYLFGEYRSDETNSFVGFSCYSSDDLSNWKFERIVLPIQKEGLLGPNRIGERVKVMKCPSTGEYVMYMHTDDTKYCDPCIGYATSKTINGEYIFQGPFKIGNEPIRMWDMGTFQDTDGTGYLLIHEGDIYRL
;
A
#
# COMPACT_ATOMS: atom_id res chain seq x y z
N MET A 1 4.93 -66.71 -54.66
CA MET A 1 4.82 -66.59 -53.20
C MET A 1 4.81 -65.13 -52.87
N ASN A 2 3.67 -64.58 -52.45
CA ASN A 2 3.28 -63.18 -52.53
C ASN A 2 3.84 -62.36 -51.34
N LEU A 3 4.74 -61.41 -51.58
CA LEU A 3 5.37 -60.54 -50.57
C LEU A 3 4.43 -59.42 -50.01
N SER A 4 3.19 -59.37 -50.48
CA SER A 4 2.23 -58.31 -50.10
C SER A 4 1.48 -58.57 -48.78
N PHE A 5 1.55 -59.80 -48.24
CA PHE A 5 0.78 -60.15 -47.05
C PHE A 5 1.49 -59.85 -45.69
N LEU A 6 2.74 -59.50 -45.71
CA LEU A 6 3.51 -59.26 -44.49
C LEU A 6 3.61 -57.79 -44.08
N MET A 7 3.15 -56.85 -44.91
CA MET A 7 3.21 -55.43 -44.58
C MET A 7 1.95 -54.87 -43.89
N GLU A 8 0.81 -55.50 -44.05
CA GLU A 8 -0.43 -54.98 -43.45
C GLU A 8 -0.57 -55.21 -41.92
N LYS A 9 0.12 -56.22 -41.40
CA LYS A 9 0.04 -56.51 -39.94
C LYS A 9 0.95 -55.61 -39.06
N ARG A 10 1.90 -54.90 -39.61
CA ARG A 10 2.82 -54.07 -38.82
C ARG A 10 2.28 -52.65 -38.52
N HIS A 11 1.36 -52.16 -39.33
CA HIS A 11 0.81 -50.79 -39.10
C HIS A 11 -0.29 -50.74 -38.06
N SER A 12 -1.00 -51.85 -37.82
CA SER A 12 -2.07 -51.91 -36.85
C SER A 12 -1.58 -51.83 -35.38
N TYR A 13 -0.42 -52.39 -35.09
CA TYR A 13 0.13 -52.34 -33.73
C TYR A 13 0.79 -51.02 -33.36
N PHE A 14 1.28 -50.27 -34.39
CA PHE A 14 1.90 -48.95 -34.13
C PHE A 14 0.86 -47.87 -33.82
N ILE A 15 -0.30 -47.92 -34.45
CA ILE A 15 -1.39 -46.95 -34.18
C ILE A 15 -2.04 -47.21 -32.82
N SER A 16 -2.18 -48.45 -32.41
CA SER A 16 -2.72 -48.79 -31.08
C SER A 16 -1.77 -48.42 -29.94
N MET A 17 -0.45 -48.46 -30.15
CA MET A 17 0.52 -48.05 -29.13
C MET A 17 0.63 -46.53 -28.98
N ILE A 18 0.43 -45.76 -30.03
CA ILE A 18 0.43 -44.29 -29.98
C ILE A 18 -0.85 -43.79 -29.30
N LEU A 19 -1.98 -44.43 -29.49
CA LEU A 19 -3.24 -44.08 -28.82
C LEU A 19 -3.26 -44.42 -27.32
N LEU A 20 -2.45 -45.38 -26.85
CA LEU A 20 -2.32 -45.70 -25.44
C LEU A 20 -1.38 -44.70 -24.71
N TRP A 21 -0.46 -44.02 -25.41
CA TRP A 21 0.44 -43.07 -24.81
C TRP A 21 -0.16 -41.67 -24.69
N THR A 22 -1.16 -41.33 -25.49
CA THR A 22 -1.83 -40.02 -25.42
C THR A 22 -2.95 -39.98 -24.36
N SER A 23 -3.42 -41.10 -23.86
CA SER A 23 -4.43 -41.14 -22.79
C SER A 23 -3.87 -41.06 -21.36
N PHE A 24 -2.53 -41.03 -21.18
CA PHE A 24 -1.90 -40.97 -19.86
C PHE A 24 -1.44 -39.56 -19.48
N SER A 25 -1.65 -38.53 -20.31
CA SER A 25 -1.21 -37.17 -20.07
C SER A 25 -2.32 -36.23 -19.56
N LEU A 26 -3.50 -36.73 -19.28
CA LEU A 26 -4.59 -35.98 -18.63
C LEU A 26 -4.84 -36.46 -17.19
N VAL A 27 -3.73 -36.63 -16.45
CA VAL A 27 -3.83 -36.51 -15.00
C VAL A 27 -3.93 -34.99 -14.74
N SER A 28 -5.18 -34.54 -14.53
CA SER A 28 -5.44 -33.22 -14.03
C SER A 28 -4.55 -33.00 -12.81
N GLN A 29 -3.58 -32.13 -12.92
CA GLN A 29 -3.01 -31.47 -11.75
C GLN A 29 -4.16 -30.69 -11.13
N SER A 30 -4.95 -31.34 -10.29
CA SER A 30 -5.66 -30.66 -9.24
C SER A 30 -4.56 -30.01 -8.42
N SER A 31 -4.21 -28.76 -8.75
CA SER A 31 -3.50 -27.91 -7.83
C SER A 31 -4.38 -27.84 -6.60
N CYS A 32 -4.05 -28.63 -5.61
CA CYS A 32 -4.50 -28.41 -4.26
C CYS A 32 -3.96 -27.01 -3.94
N ALA A 33 -4.80 -26.00 -4.12
CA ALA A 33 -4.55 -24.69 -3.54
C ALA A 33 -4.52 -24.95 -2.04
N GLN A 34 -3.34 -25.25 -1.52
CA GLN A 34 -3.09 -25.17 -0.09
C GLN A 34 -3.53 -23.78 0.29
N ASN A 35 -4.58 -23.69 1.11
CA ASN A 35 -4.89 -22.48 1.86
C ASN A 35 -3.65 -22.22 2.73
N GLN A 36 -2.69 -21.49 2.20
CA GLN A 36 -1.62 -20.96 3.02
C GLN A 36 -2.30 -20.00 3.99
N GLU A 37 -2.26 -20.36 5.26
CA GLU A 37 -2.67 -19.43 6.31
C GLU A 37 -1.90 -18.12 6.12
N LYS A 38 -2.65 -17.04 5.94
CA LYS A 38 -2.08 -15.71 5.81
C LYS A 38 -1.68 -15.26 7.22
N ILE A 39 -0.39 -15.14 7.45
CA ILE A 39 0.16 -14.81 8.76
C ILE A 39 0.83 -13.45 8.67
N ILE A 40 0.43 -12.55 9.57
CA ILE A 40 1.14 -11.29 9.78
C ILE A 40 2.20 -11.54 10.87
N CYS A 41 3.48 -11.47 10.49
CA CYS A 41 4.58 -11.62 11.43
C CYS A 41 5.06 -10.24 11.91
N ASN A 42 5.03 -10.03 13.22
CA ASN A 42 5.59 -8.85 13.86
C ASN A 42 7.08 -9.03 14.12
N GLY A 43 7.84 -7.92 14.15
CA GLY A 43 9.27 -7.91 14.49
C GLY A 43 10.21 -8.36 13.40
N ILE A 44 9.71 -8.60 12.19
CA ILE A 44 10.51 -8.85 10.99
C ILE A 44 10.15 -7.83 9.90
N PRO A 45 11.07 -7.51 8.98
CA PRO A 45 10.77 -6.67 7.84
C PRO A 45 9.65 -7.28 6.98
N TRP A 46 8.70 -6.46 6.55
CA TRP A 46 7.75 -6.83 5.52
C TRP A 46 8.34 -6.56 4.15
N PHE A 47 7.97 -7.38 3.18
CA PHE A 47 8.42 -7.24 1.80
C PHE A 47 7.22 -7.02 0.89
N ASP A 48 7.42 -6.20 -0.14
CA ASP A 48 6.43 -6.00 -1.20
C ASP A 48 6.47 -7.16 -2.22
N ASP A 49 5.56 -7.10 -3.19
CA ASP A 49 5.43 -8.08 -4.27
C ASP A 49 6.66 -8.15 -5.21
N GLN A 50 7.60 -7.20 -5.09
CA GLN A 50 8.87 -7.18 -5.79
C GLN A 50 10.05 -7.65 -4.92
N GLY A 51 9.78 -8.07 -3.67
CA GLY A 51 10.80 -8.49 -2.71
C GLY A 51 11.61 -7.34 -2.10
N LYS A 52 11.12 -6.11 -2.17
CA LYS A 52 11.71 -4.94 -1.50
C LYS A 52 11.09 -4.76 -0.13
N ILE A 53 11.86 -4.28 0.82
CA ILE A 53 11.37 -3.94 2.16
C ILE A 53 10.28 -2.85 2.04
N VAL A 54 9.15 -3.08 2.71
CA VAL A 54 8.09 -2.08 2.86
C VAL A 54 8.62 -0.89 3.67
N ASN A 55 8.78 0.25 3.01
CA ASN A 55 9.30 1.48 3.60
C ASN A 55 8.14 2.45 3.86
N ALA A 56 7.53 2.31 5.05
CA ALA A 56 6.34 3.05 5.47
C ALA A 56 6.39 3.29 6.99
N HIS A 57 7.37 4.08 7.46
CA HIS A 57 7.51 4.40 8.88
C HIS A 57 6.34 5.29 9.38
N GLY A 58 6.00 5.21 10.67
CA GLY A 58 4.92 6.02 11.26
C GLY A 58 3.56 5.82 10.62
N ALA A 59 3.31 4.64 10.11
CA ALA A 59 2.26 4.30 9.16
C ALA A 59 0.82 4.42 9.69
N CYS A 60 -0.12 4.52 8.74
CA CYS A 60 -1.53 4.20 8.95
C CYS A 60 -2.02 3.23 7.87
N ILE A 61 -3.05 2.46 8.21
CA ILE A 61 -3.78 1.61 7.27
C ILE A 61 -5.20 2.14 7.13
N VAL A 62 -5.67 2.23 5.89
CA VAL A 62 -7.04 2.64 5.55
C VAL A 62 -7.64 1.57 4.66
N GLU A 63 -8.87 1.17 4.96
CA GLU A 63 -9.65 0.33 4.06
C GLU A 63 -10.51 1.21 3.17
N ASP A 64 -10.50 0.95 1.87
CA ASP A 64 -11.41 1.58 0.90
C ASP A 64 -11.85 0.54 -0.13
N ALA A 65 -13.16 0.39 -0.28
CA ALA A 65 -13.79 -0.54 -1.23
C ALA A 65 -13.28 -1.99 -1.13
N GLY A 66 -13.05 -2.48 0.09
CA GLY A 66 -12.60 -3.85 0.36
C GLY A 66 -11.12 -4.10 0.13
N ARG A 67 -10.33 -3.04 -0.03
CA ARG A 67 -8.88 -3.09 -0.19
C ARG A 67 -8.18 -2.25 0.86
N TYR A 68 -7.04 -2.71 1.35
CA TYR A 68 -6.25 -2.01 2.36
C TYR A 68 -5.15 -1.20 1.70
N TYR A 69 -4.91 -0.01 2.25
CA TYR A 69 -3.85 0.90 1.82
C TYR A 69 -3.00 1.30 3.02
N LEU A 70 -1.71 1.04 2.92
CA LEU A 70 -0.72 1.38 3.93
C LEU A 70 0.02 2.65 3.47
N PHE A 71 -0.06 3.69 4.26
CA PHE A 71 0.69 4.93 4.06
C PHE A 71 1.76 5.07 5.13
N GLY A 72 2.92 5.60 4.77
CA GLY A 72 3.98 5.86 5.74
C GLY A 72 5.07 6.74 5.16
N GLU A 73 5.97 7.14 6.02
CA GLU A 73 7.17 7.88 5.63
C GLU A 73 8.09 6.97 4.82
N TYR A 74 8.38 7.37 3.59
CA TYR A 74 9.45 6.76 2.81
C TYR A 74 10.78 7.36 3.27
N ARG A 75 11.54 6.61 4.05
CA ARG A 75 12.78 7.08 4.68
C ARG A 75 14.01 6.69 3.89
N SER A 76 15.00 7.58 3.93
CA SER A 76 16.39 7.27 3.59
C SER A 76 17.12 6.78 4.83
N ASP A 77 18.07 5.86 4.68
CA ASP A 77 18.96 5.43 5.76
C ASP A 77 20.01 6.49 6.12
N GLU A 78 20.15 7.53 5.32
CA GLU A 78 21.19 8.55 5.45
C GLU A 78 20.76 9.78 6.25
N THR A 79 19.46 10.08 6.29
CA THR A 79 18.94 11.31 6.90
C THR A 79 17.50 11.14 7.39
N ASN A 80 17.14 11.93 8.42
CA ASN A 80 15.74 12.07 8.86
C ASN A 80 14.94 13.08 8.04
N SER A 81 15.57 13.76 7.07
CA SER A 81 14.84 14.71 6.23
C SER A 81 13.76 14.02 5.43
N PHE A 82 12.67 14.73 5.23
CA PHE A 82 11.52 14.25 4.45
C PHE A 82 11.93 13.91 3.01
N VAL A 83 11.56 12.72 2.56
CA VAL A 83 11.76 12.25 1.18
C VAL A 83 10.40 12.15 0.48
N GLY A 84 9.40 11.65 1.17
CA GLY A 84 8.06 11.48 0.66
C GLY A 84 7.21 10.57 1.54
N PHE A 85 5.91 10.53 1.26
CA PHE A 85 5.01 9.52 1.81
C PHE A 85 4.75 8.43 0.77
N SER A 86 4.98 7.17 1.16
CA SER A 86 4.69 5.99 0.35
C SER A 86 3.26 5.53 0.50
N CYS A 87 2.76 4.83 -0.52
CA CYS A 87 1.50 4.09 -0.49
C CYS A 87 1.74 2.67 -0.99
N TYR A 88 1.23 1.71 -0.24
CA TYR A 88 1.15 0.31 -0.61
C TYR A 88 -0.30 -0.13 -0.57
N SER A 89 -0.68 -1.15 -1.35
CA SER A 89 -2.01 -1.74 -1.32
C SER A 89 -1.95 -3.24 -1.02
N SER A 90 -3.01 -3.77 -0.41
CA SER A 90 -3.14 -5.18 -0.08
C SER A 90 -4.61 -5.60 -0.07
N ASP A 91 -4.87 -6.84 -0.48
CA ASP A 91 -6.20 -7.45 -0.34
C ASP A 91 -6.34 -8.27 0.96
N ASP A 92 -5.24 -8.42 1.75
CA ASP A 92 -5.19 -9.38 2.84
C ASP A 92 -4.30 -8.98 4.03
N LEU A 93 -3.74 -7.75 4.05
CA LEU A 93 -2.83 -7.21 5.07
C LEU A 93 -1.49 -7.94 5.21
N SER A 94 -1.24 -8.98 4.43
CA SER A 94 0.00 -9.76 4.47
C SER A 94 0.86 -9.65 3.22
N ASN A 95 0.22 -9.44 2.07
CA ASN A 95 0.89 -9.26 0.79
C ASN A 95 0.72 -7.81 0.33
N TRP A 96 1.80 -7.07 0.28
CA TRP A 96 1.80 -5.64 -0.03
C TRP A 96 2.34 -5.38 -1.42
N LYS A 97 1.67 -4.54 -2.18
CA LYS A 97 2.11 -4.04 -3.47
C LYS A 97 2.48 -2.56 -3.33
N PHE A 98 3.69 -2.19 -3.72
CA PHE A 98 4.08 -0.78 -3.80
C PHE A 98 3.29 -0.07 -4.90
N GLU A 99 2.54 0.97 -4.54
CA GLU A 99 1.81 1.77 -5.51
C GLU A 99 2.67 2.92 -6.03
N ARG A 100 3.14 3.78 -5.12
CA ARG A 100 3.97 4.95 -5.43
C ARG A 100 4.38 5.74 -4.19
N ILE A 101 5.22 6.75 -4.39
CA ILE A 101 5.31 7.91 -3.49
C ILE A 101 4.14 8.83 -3.84
N VAL A 102 3.18 8.93 -2.93
CA VAL A 102 1.92 9.68 -3.15
C VAL A 102 2.06 11.16 -2.86
N LEU A 103 3.00 11.54 -2.00
CA LEU A 103 3.37 12.93 -1.73
C LEU A 103 4.89 13.02 -1.63
N PRO A 104 5.58 13.43 -2.69
CA PRO A 104 7.03 13.60 -2.67
C PRO A 104 7.46 14.89 -1.96
N ILE A 105 8.76 14.98 -1.67
CA ILE A 105 9.37 16.22 -1.20
C ILE A 105 8.99 17.40 -2.10
N GLN A 106 8.64 18.52 -1.48
CA GLN A 106 8.27 19.75 -2.17
C GLN A 106 9.52 20.60 -2.49
N LYS A 107 9.38 21.54 -3.41
CA LYS A 107 10.49 22.44 -3.76
C LYS A 107 10.89 23.33 -2.60
N GLU A 108 9.92 23.75 -1.79
CA GLU A 108 10.07 24.66 -0.66
C GLU A 108 8.95 24.46 0.37
N GLY A 109 8.97 25.21 1.47
CA GLY A 109 7.92 25.21 2.48
C GLY A 109 8.05 24.06 3.50
N LEU A 110 6.94 23.70 4.13
CA LEU A 110 6.91 22.77 5.27
C LEU A 110 7.35 21.36 4.95
N LEU A 111 7.29 20.93 3.71
CA LEU A 111 7.77 19.63 3.20
C LEU A 111 8.90 19.79 2.18
N GLY A 112 9.59 20.94 2.20
CA GLY A 112 10.74 21.23 1.35
C GLY A 112 12.03 20.57 1.86
N PRO A 113 13.19 20.93 1.26
CA PRO A 113 14.49 20.44 1.69
C PRO A 113 14.77 20.74 3.15
N ASN A 114 15.44 19.83 3.86
CA ASN A 114 15.79 19.96 5.28
C ASN A 114 14.57 20.14 6.21
N ARG A 115 13.44 19.60 5.82
CA ARG A 115 12.23 19.54 6.64
C ARG A 115 11.95 18.11 7.06
N ILE A 116 11.13 17.97 8.09
CA ILE A 116 10.57 16.70 8.59
C ILE A 116 9.13 16.60 8.06
N GLY A 117 8.72 15.37 7.68
CA GLY A 117 7.35 15.00 7.38
C GLY A 117 7.09 13.63 7.95
N GLU A 118 6.23 13.53 8.96
CA GLU A 118 6.04 12.33 9.77
C GLU A 118 4.58 12.05 10.11
N ARG A 119 4.31 10.85 10.68
CA ARG A 119 3.03 10.50 11.30
C ARG A 119 1.82 10.62 10.39
N VAL A 120 1.97 10.26 9.13
CA VAL A 120 0.90 10.38 8.12
C VAL A 120 -0.38 9.66 8.55
N LYS A 121 -1.54 10.30 8.35
CA LYS A 121 -2.87 9.75 8.53
C LYS A 121 -3.75 10.14 7.35
N VAL A 122 -4.55 9.21 6.85
CA VAL A 122 -5.42 9.42 5.69
C VAL A 122 -6.86 9.12 6.07
N MET A 123 -7.79 9.98 5.65
CA MET A 123 -9.24 9.79 5.78
C MET A 123 -9.93 10.21 4.49
N LYS A 124 -11.13 9.67 4.26
CA LYS A 124 -12.00 10.11 3.17
C LYS A 124 -12.97 11.19 3.68
N CYS A 125 -13.02 12.32 2.99
CA CYS A 125 -13.99 13.36 3.27
C CYS A 125 -15.37 12.96 2.67
N PRO A 126 -16.42 12.71 3.47
CA PRO A 126 -17.70 12.24 2.93
C PRO A 126 -18.39 13.27 2.04
N SER A 127 -18.20 14.56 2.32
CA SER A 127 -18.90 15.64 1.60
C SER A 127 -18.32 15.91 0.23
N THR A 128 -17.01 15.70 0.03
CA THR A 128 -16.32 15.93 -1.26
C THR A 128 -15.96 14.63 -1.99
N GLY A 129 -15.88 13.52 -1.25
CA GLY A 129 -15.35 12.24 -1.73
C GLY A 129 -13.83 12.21 -1.88
N GLU A 130 -13.13 13.30 -1.58
CA GLU A 130 -11.68 13.38 -1.64
C GLU A 130 -11.04 12.71 -0.42
N TYR A 131 -9.80 12.27 -0.59
CA TYR A 131 -8.97 11.76 0.50
C TYR A 131 -8.10 12.89 1.03
N VAL A 132 -8.09 13.03 2.35
CA VAL A 132 -7.30 14.03 3.07
C VAL A 132 -6.22 13.31 3.85
N MET A 133 -4.99 13.71 3.61
CA MET A 133 -3.79 13.22 4.28
C MET A 133 -3.31 14.30 5.26
N TYR A 134 -3.23 13.96 6.54
CA TYR A 134 -2.65 14.80 7.58
C TYR A 134 -1.26 14.29 7.91
N MET A 135 -0.35 15.19 8.24
CA MET A 135 1.01 14.85 8.65
C MET A 135 1.57 15.88 9.63
N HIS A 136 2.46 15.43 10.49
CA HIS A 136 3.36 16.31 11.22
C HIS A 136 4.44 16.83 10.27
N THR A 137 4.68 18.12 10.29
CA THR A 137 5.80 18.78 9.61
C THR A 137 6.64 19.54 10.60
N ASP A 138 7.97 19.55 10.43
CA ASP A 138 8.88 20.25 11.34
C ASP A 138 10.18 20.69 10.65
N ASP A 139 11.02 21.40 11.36
CA ASP A 139 12.42 21.51 11.02
C ASP A 139 13.20 20.28 11.53
N THR A 140 14.44 20.12 11.09
CA THR A 140 15.28 18.97 11.48
C THR A 140 15.70 18.97 12.96
N LYS A 141 15.36 20.02 13.72
CA LYS A 141 15.61 20.16 15.16
C LYS A 141 14.34 19.99 16.00
N TYR A 142 13.20 19.75 15.35
CA TYR A 142 11.88 19.66 15.97
C TYR A 142 11.49 20.92 16.76
N CYS A 143 11.80 22.12 16.20
CA CYS A 143 11.54 23.42 16.81
C CYS A 143 10.46 24.25 16.09
N ASP A 144 9.94 23.74 14.97
CA ASP A 144 8.89 24.42 14.18
C ASP A 144 7.74 23.42 13.82
N PRO A 145 7.13 22.78 14.85
CA PRO A 145 6.10 21.77 14.61
C PRO A 145 4.85 22.39 14.01
N CYS A 146 4.26 21.70 13.04
CA CYS A 146 3.02 22.10 12.43
C CYS A 146 2.30 20.88 11.83
N ILE A 147 0.98 20.83 11.97
CA ILE A 147 0.17 19.84 11.23
C ILE A 147 -0.08 20.38 9.83
N GLY A 148 0.43 19.68 8.83
CA GLY A 148 0.15 19.91 7.43
C GLY A 148 -0.96 19.00 6.90
N TYR A 149 -1.54 19.35 5.75
CA TYR A 149 -2.45 18.47 5.06
C TYR A 149 -2.29 18.51 3.54
N ALA A 150 -2.71 17.44 2.92
CA ALA A 150 -2.74 17.28 1.46
C ALA A 150 -4.04 16.59 1.04
N THR A 151 -4.45 16.77 -0.20
CA THR A 151 -5.69 16.17 -0.75
C THR A 151 -5.44 15.41 -2.04
N SER A 152 -6.24 14.36 -2.27
CA SER A 152 -6.24 13.60 -3.50
C SER A 152 -7.65 13.14 -3.86
N LYS A 153 -7.92 12.99 -5.16
CA LYS A 153 -9.20 12.45 -5.67
C LYS A 153 -9.31 10.93 -5.56
N THR A 154 -8.18 10.24 -5.45
CA THR A 154 -8.12 8.78 -5.33
C THR A 154 -7.17 8.40 -4.19
N ILE A 155 -7.48 7.31 -3.49
CA ILE A 155 -6.74 6.91 -2.29
C ILE A 155 -5.24 6.70 -2.55
N ASN A 156 -4.87 6.09 -3.66
CA ASN A 156 -3.49 5.81 -4.06
C ASN A 156 -2.95 6.77 -5.14
N GLY A 157 -3.66 7.90 -5.37
CA GLY A 157 -3.25 8.93 -6.32
C GLY A 157 -2.18 9.86 -5.76
N GLU A 158 -1.84 10.86 -6.55
CA GLU A 158 -0.99 11.95 -6.10
C GLU A 158 -1.75 12.86 -5.13
N TYR A 159 -1.14 13.16 -3.99
CA TYR A 159 -1.66 14.11 -3.02
C TYR A 159 -1.04 15.49 -3.26
N ILE A 160 -1.88 16.50 -3.30
CA ILE A 160 -1.45 17.90 -3.46
C ILE A 160 -1.36 18.53 -2.08
N PHE A 161 -0.15 18.94 -1.68
CA PHE A 161 0.08 19.59 -0.41
C PHE A 161 -0.61 20.96 -0.36
N GLN A 162 -1.44 21.19 0.66
CA GLN A 162 -2.26 22.39 0.84
C GLN A 162 -1.64 23.37 1.83
N GLY A 163 -0.60 22.96 2.57
CA GLY A 163 0.03 23.76 3.60
C GLY A 163 -0.39 23.40 5.02
N PRO A 164 -0.28 24.32 5.99
CA PRO A 164 -0.63 24.07 7.37
C PRO A 164 -2.14 23.90 7.55
N PHE A 165 -2.53 22.90 8.35
CA PHE A 165 -3.91 22.77 8.79
C PHE A 165 -4.20 23.83 9.87
N LYS A 166 -5.33 24.54 9.73
CA LYS A 166 -5.67 25.70 10.57
C LYS A 166 -7.00 25.52 11.25
N ILE A 167 -7.09 26.02 12.48
CA ILE A 167 -8.35 26.28 13.18
C ILE A 167 -8.57 27.78 13.19
N GLY A 168 -9.60 28.24 12.48
CA GLY A 168 -9.74 29.65 12.15
C GLY A 168 -8.57 30.11 11.27
N ASN A 169 -7.79 31.08 11.76
CA ASN A 169 -6.63 31.60 11.03
C ASN A 169 -5.29 31.03 11.51
N GLU A 170 -5.29 30.28 12.60
CA GLU A 170 -4.06 29.82 13.26
C GLU A 170 -3.71 28.39 12.87
N PRO A 171 -2.46 28.10 12.47
CA PRO A 171 -2.00 26.75 12.24
C PRO A 171 -1.91 25.95 13.54
N ILE A 172 -2.24 24.67 13.49
CA ILE A 172 -2.03 23.79 14.63
C ILE A 172 -0.55 23.46 14.73
N ARG A 173 0.07 23.89 15.84
CA ARG A 173 1.50 23.66 16.13
C ARG A 173 1.66 22.54 17.13
N MET A 174 1.70 21.30 16.62
CA MET A 174 1.82 20.08 17.41
C MET A 174 2.66 19.03 16.65
N TRP A 175 3.20 18.07 17.40
CA TRP A 175 4.03 17.00 16.88
C TRP A 175 3.18 15.77 16.52
N ASP A 176 2.76 15.02 17.55
CA ASP A 176 2.04 13.78 17.34
C ASP A 176 0.55 14.04 17.13
N MET A 177 -0.03 13.28 16.22
CA MET A 177 -1.46 13.30 15.94
C MET A 177 -1.97 11.91 15.62
N GLY A 178 -3.25 11.71 15.87
CA GLY A 178 -4.04 10.59 15.40
C GLY A 178 -5.24 11.08 14.60
N THR A 179 -5.89 10.18 13.90
CA THR A 179 -7.18 10.42 13.28
C THR A 179 -8.13 9.29 13.60
N PHE A 180 -9.40 9.63 13.66
CA PHE A 180 -10.48 8.67 13.78
C PHE A 180 -11.62 9.10 12.85
N GLN A 181 -12.21 8.16 12.13
CA GLN A 181 -13.40 8.39 11.32
C GLN A 181 -14.52 7.50 11.85
N ASP A 182 -15.62 8.12 12.25
CA ASP A 182 -16.78 7.41 12.79
C ASP A 182 -17.60 6.75 11.67
N THR A 183 -18.51 5.88 12.05
CA THR A 183 -19.38 5.12 11.12
C THR A 183 -20.32 6.01 10.30
N ASP A 184 -20.62 7.23 10.78
CA ASP A 184 -21.36 8.25 10.03
C ASP A 184 -20.51 9.06 9.07
N GLY A 185 -19.18 8.77 9.01
CA GLY A 185 -18.22 9.45 8.19
C GLY A 185 -17.60 10.71 8.80
N THR A 186 -18.05 11.12 10.02
CA THR A 186 -17.45 12.24 10.73
C THR A 186 -15.98 11.94 11.05
N GLY A 187 -15.09 12.83 10.63
CA GLY A 187 -13.66 12.75 10.93
C GLY A 187 -13.30 13.49 12.21
N TYR A 188 -12.30 12.98 12.89
CA TYR A 188 -11.73 13.61 14.10
C TYR A 188 -10.21 13.63 13.98
N LEU A 189 -9.62 14.76 14.35
CA LEU A 189 -8.18 14.91 14.53
C LEU A 189 -7.90 14.91 16.04
N LEU A 190 -7.09 13.94 16.47
CA LEU A 190 -6.64 13.81 17.84
C LEU A 190 -5.21 14.35 17.90
N ILE A 191 -4.97 15.32 18.77
CA ILE A 191 -3.66 15.90 18.93
C ILE A 191 -3.15 15.71 20.37
N HIS A 192 -1.87 15.96 20.55
CA HIS A 192 -1.19 15.88 21.84
C HIS A 192 -1.98 16.65 22.93
N GLU A 193 -1.94 16.14 24.18
CA GLU A 193 -2.63 16.69 25.35
C GLU A 193 -4.15 16.49 25.40
N GLY A 194 -4.69 15.69 24.47
CA GLY A 194 -6.09 15.24 24.57
C GLY A 194 -7.11 16.13 23.88
N ASP A 195 -6.67 17.10 23.09
CA ASP A 195 -7.56 17.88 22.24
C ASP A 195 -8.09 17.04 21.07
N ILE A 196 -9.39 17.12 20.84
CA ILE A 196 -10.08 16.43 19.76
C ILE A 196 -10.81 17.47 18.92
N TYR A 197 -10.44 17.55 17.65
CA TYR A 197 -11.10 18.42 16.69
C TYR A 197 -12.01 17.61 15.78
N ARG A 198 -13.26 18.00 15.70
CA ARG A 198 -14.19 17.49 14.68
C ARG A 198 -13.89 18.19 13.36
N LEU A 199 -13.76 17.40 12.28
CA LEU A 199 -13.41 17.83 10.92
C LEU A 199 -14.64 17.96 10.03
#